data_a2bc426db13b8277ab57dccc73e3f850
#
_entry.id   a2bc426db13b8277ab57dccc73e3f850
#
_cell.length_a   1.000
_cell.length_b   1.000
_cell.length_c   1.000
_cell.angle_alpha   90.00
_cell.angle_beta   90.00
_cell.angle_gamma   90.00
#
_symmetry.space_group_name_H-M   'P 1'
#
loop_
_entity.id
_entity.type
_entity.pdbx_description
1 polymer ?
#
loop_
_entity_poly.entity_id
_entity_poly.type
_entity_poly.pdbx_seq_one_letter_code
_entity_poly.pdbx_strand_id
1 'polypeptide(L)'
;MLAEHGPRARIIAAEKVTVGGIGGFLARHHYEVTVQLPPRGRRRAPGEPDAHKDAGIAALLDRAEQAEARLQDPAAERSAVVSTASPAFAELMDTLTFSTETADVPAEPVALISVPEPAQRVRPAPAPLSGAGDLVIVVGLGEDPLEVCRSMSRAVGAGASGVRAAGLVTPDDVVMAGDRRAVAAARAAGVMGGYGIFLAYSLGRGATELGRHATLVAALSADQLWVVADAGRKPDDTAAWVGAVRTAANVEALAVEGLEATATPQTVNALGLPIGWLDGGPAPAPVLS
;
A
#
# COMPACT_ATOMS: atom_id res chain seq x y z
N MET A 1 -8.72 32.30 -28.86
CA MET A 1 -8.68 30.80 -28.89
C MET A 1 -8.78 30.25 -30.32
N LEU A 2 -9.88 30.41 -31.07
CA LEU A 2 -9.91 29.98 -32.48
C LEU A 2 -8.97 30.79 -33.39
N ALA A 3 -8.67 32.05 -33.02
CA ALA A 3 -7.72 32.90 -33.72
C ALA A 3 -6.24 32.56 -33.49
N GLU A 4 -5.92 31.88 -32.38
CA GLU A 4 -4.54 31.52 -32.03
C GLU A 4 -4.15 30.10 -32.53
N HIS A 5 -5.14 29.18 -32.62
CA HIS A 5 -4.86 27.76 -32.91
C HIS A 5 -5.45 27.26 -34.24
N GLY A 6 -6.18 28.14 -34.96
CA GLY A 6 -6.72 27.87 -36.29
C GLY A 6 -8.01 27.01 -36.29
N PRO A 7 -8.72 26.93 -37.45
CA PRO A 7 -10.06 26.34 -37.56
C PRO A 7 -10.08 24.80 -37.43
N ARG A 8 -8.94 24.13 -37.28
CA ARG A 8 -8.85 22.66 -37.15
C ARG A 8 -8.52 22.19 -35.72
N ALA A 9 -8.45 23.11 -34.76
CA ALA A 9 -8.24 22.77 -33.37
C ALA A 9 -9.53 22.22 -32.74
N ARG A 10 -9.46 21.03 -32.12
CA ARG A 10 -10.58 20.40 -31.42
C ARG A 10 -10.37 20.52 -29.92
N ILE A 11 -11.35 21.09 -29.23
CA ILE A 11 -11.37 21.12 -27.77
C ILE A 11 -11.71 19.72 -27.27
N ILE A 12 -10.83 19.11 -26.45
CA ILE A 12 -11.01 17.78 -25.86
C ILE A 12 -11.39 17.83 -24.38
N ALA A 13 -11.05 18.91 -23.69
CA ALA A 13 -11.45 19.16 -22.31
C ALA A 13 -11.52 20.66 -22.01
N ALA A 14 -12.46 21.06 -21.17
CA ALA A 14 -12.54 22.40 -20.60
C ALA A 14 -12.84 22.26 -19.10
N GLU A 15 -11.96 22.77 -18.26
CA GLU A 15 -12.09 22.71 -16.81
C GLU A 15 -12.18 24.13 -16.24
N LYS A 16 -13.11 24.34 -15.30
CA LYS A 16 -13.25 25.63 -14.60
C LYS A 16 -12.36 25.62 -13.37
N VAL A 17 -11.32 26.43 -13.39
CA VAL A 17 -10.39 26.60 -12.28
C VAL A 17 -10.73 27.86 -11.50
N THR A 18 -10.87 27.74 -10.19
CA THR A 18 -11.11 28.87 -9.28
C THR A 18 -9.83 29.16 -8.51
N VAL A 19 -9.28 30.36 -8.68
CA VAL A 19 -8.03 30.78 -8.03
C VAL A 19 -8.31 31.95 -7.08
N GLY A 20 -7.87 31.79 -5.82
CA GLY A 20 -7.95 32.80 -4.77
C GLY A 20 -9.34 32.96 -4.16
N GLY A 21 -9.42 33.69 -3.06
CA GLY A 21 -10.64 34.01 -2.31
C GLY A 21 -10.64 33.40 -0.91
N ILE A 22 -10.93 34.23 0.09
CA ILE A 22 -11.19 33.82 1.46
C ILE A 22 -12.70 33.64 1.60
N GLY A 23 -13.17 32.44 1.91
CA GLY A 23 -14.59 32.15 2.17
C GLY A 23 -15.52 32.34 0.96
N GLY A 24 -15.04 32.23 -0.29
CA GLY A 24 -15.85 32.37 -1.49
C GLY A 24 -16.00 33.79 -2.03
N PHE A 25 -15.51 34.80 -1.33
CA PHE A 25 -15.49 36.19 -1.78
C PHE A 25 -14.20 36.53 -2.56
N LEU A 26 -14.34 37.20 -3.71
CA LEU A 26 -13.23 37.63 -4.60
C LEU A 26 -12.48 36.48 -5.33
N ALA A 27 -13.07 35.30 -5.47
CA ALA A 27 -12.50 34.25 -6.29
C ALA A 27 -12.56 34.62 -7.80
N ARG A 28 -11.44 34.51 -8.50
CA ARG A 28 -11.38 34.64 -9.96
C ARG A 28 -11.52 33.27 -10.59
N HIS A 29 -12.43 33.15 -11.55
CA HIS A 29 -12.62 31.95 -12.33
C HIS A 29 -11.92 32.12 -13.69
N HIS A 30 -11.14 31.10 -14.07
CA HIS A 30 -10.67 30.96 -15.45
C HIS A 30 -10.93 29.54 -15.93
N TYR A 31 -10.96 29.37 -17.25
CA TYR A 31 -11.17 28.08 -17.88
C TYR A 31 -9.86 27.63 -18.49
N GLU A 32 -9.37 26.48 -18.08
CA GLU A 32 -8.30 25.77 -18.76
C GLU A 32 -8.90 24.90 -19.86
N VAL A 33 -8.45 25.12 -21.09
CA VAL A 33 -8.97 24.39 -22.26
C VAL A 33 -7.83 23.62 -22.89
N THR A 34 -7.97 22.29 -22.91
CA THR A 34 -7.03 21.42 -23.61
C THR A 34 -7.47 21.28 -25.06
N VAL A 35 -6.56 21.66 -25.97
CA VAL A 35 -6.82 21.67 -27.41
C VAL A 35 -5.92 20.65 -28.09
N GLN A 36 -6.51 19.75 -28.86
CA GLN A 36 -5.77 18.81 -29.71
C GLN A 36 -5.59 19.43 -31.11
N LEU A 37 -4.33 19.61 -31.50
CA LEU A 37 -4.00 19.96 -32.88
C LEU A 37 -3.78 18.69 -33.69
N PRO A 38 -4.38 18.53 -34.86
CA PRO A 38 -4.08 17.42 -35.74
C PRO A 38 -2.61 17.47 -36.16
N PRO A 39 -1.92 16.32 -36.26
CA PRO A 39 -0.54 16.28 -36.69
C PRO A 39 -0.41 16.94 -38.07
N ARG A 40 0.59 17.82 -38.24
CA ARG A 40 0.91 18.42 -39.56
C ARG A 40 1.30 17.29 -40.50
N GLY A 41 0.40 16.94 -41.43
CA GLY A 41 0.64 15.94 -42.42
C GLY A 41 1.83 16.33 -43.28
N ARG A 42 2.88 15.49 -43.30
CA ARG A 42 3.83 15.46 -44.40
C ARG A 42 3.02 15.20 -45.69
N ARG A 43 3.17 16.05 -46.68
CA ARG A 43 2.63 15.84 -48.04
C ARG A 43 3.11 14.45 -48.50
N ARG A 44 2.21 13.50 -48.53
CA ARG A 44 2.42 12.17 -49.13
C ARG A 44 1.92 12.24 -50.58
N ALA A 45 2.72 11.69 -51.47
CA ALA A 45 2.34 11.53 -52.88
C ALA A 45 1.09 10.62 -52.99
N PRO A 46 0.25 10.79 -54.02
CA PRO A 46 -0.98 10.01 -54.16
C PRO A 46 -0.63 8.59 -54.63
N GLY A 47 -1.02 7.61 -53.81
CA GLY A 47 -0.99 6.22 -54.21
C GLY A 47 -0.40 5.24 -53.18
N GLU A 48 -1.13 4.96 -52.09
CA GLU A 48 -1.12 3.66 -51.44
C GLU A 48 -2.21 3.61 -50.35
N PRO A 49 -3.09 2.58 -50.32
CA PRO A 49 -4.15 2.47 -49.34
C PRO A 49 -3.61 2.04 -47.98
N ASP A 50 -4.15 2.60 -46.89
CA ASP A 50 -3.83 2.33 -45.48
C ASP A 50 -4.30 0.91 -45.02
N ALA A 51 -3.74 -0.13 -45.62
CA ALA A 51 -4.09 -1.54 -45.31
C ALA A 51 -3.42 -2.08 -44.02
N HIS A 52 -2.54 -1.32 -43.36
CA HIS A 52 -1.75 -1.87 -42.24
C HIS A 52 -2.25 -1.51 -40.84
N LYS A 53 -3.18 -0.57 -40.70
CA LYS A 53 -3.74 -0.25 -39.36
C LYS A 53 -4.98 -1.11 -39.04
N ASP A 54 -5.79 -1.41 -40.04
CA ASP A 54 -6.97 -2.25 -39.85
C ASP A 54 -6.63 -3.72 -39.67
N ALA A 55 -5.54 -4.20 -40.29
CA ALA A 55 -5.03 -5.55 -40.11
C ALA A 55 -4.52 -5.80 -38.66
N GLY A 56 -3.98 -4.79 -37.97
CA GLY A 56 -3.52 -4.91 -36.58
C GLY A 56 -4.65 -5.07 -35.58
N ILE A 57 -5.72 -4.33 -35.76
CA ILE A 57 -6.90 -4.39 -34.86
C ILE A 57 -7.69 -5.67 -35.12
N ALA A 58 -7.91 -6.05 -36.38
CA ALA A 58 -8.54 -7.30 -36.75
C ALA A 58 -7.79 -8.52 -36.21
N ALA A 59 -6.47 -8.55 -36.32
CA ALA A 59 -5.64 -9.61 -35.76
C ALA A 59 -5.67 -9.68 -34.22
N LEU A 60 -5.84 -8.55 -33.54
CA LEU A 60 -6.03 -8.52 -32.06
C LEU A 60 -7.41 -9.01 -31.66
N LEU A 61 -8.46 -8.67 -32.43
CA LEU A 61 -9.82 -9.16 -32.20
C LEU A 61 -9.90 -10.66 -32.42
N ASP A 62 -9.38 -11.17 -33.53
CA ASP A 62 -9.29 -12.61 -33.81
C ASP A 62 -8.56 -13.39 -32.70
N ARG A 63 -7.51 -12.79 -32.16
CA ARG A 63 -6.74 -13.41 -31.07
C ARG A 63 -7.51 -13.39 -29.74
N ALA A 64 -8.30 -12.34 -29.49
CA ALA A 64 -9.19 -12.27 -28.34
C ALA A 64 -10.33 -13.28 -28.46
N GLU A 65 -10.97 -13.39 -29.61
CA GLU A 65 -12.03 -14.39 -29.91
C GLU A 65 -11.51 -15.83 -29.79
N GLN A 66 -10.30 -16.11 -30.27
CA GLN A 66 -9.66 -17.42 -30.11
C GLN A 66 -9.31 -17.73 -28.64
N ALA A 67 -8.94 -16.74 -27.85
CA ALA A 67 -8.69 -16.92 -26.42
C ALA A 67 -10.00 -17.19 -25.66
N GLU A 68 -11.08 -16.51 -26.02
CA GLU A 68 -12.40 -16.70 -25.44
C GLU A 68 -13.01 -18.06 -25.82
N ALA A 69 -12.87 -18.49 -27.08
CA ALA A 69 -13.27 -19.80 -27.53
C ALA A 69 -12.55 -20.95 -26.81
N ARG A 70 -11.28 -20.75 -26.44
CA ARG A 70 -10.51 -21.74 -25.63
C ARG A 70 -11.00 -21.82 -24.19
N LEU A 71 -11.51 -20.72 -23.64
CA LEU A 71 -12.10 -20.70 -22.29
C LEU A 71 -13.52 -21.33 -22.28
N GLN A 72 -14.20 -21.36 -23.41
CA GLN A 72 -15.53 -21.95 -23.58
C GLN A 72 -15.49 -23.41 -24.10
N ASP A 73 -14.32 -23.99 -24.34
CA ASP A 73 -14.18 -25.38 -24.80
C ASP A 73 -14.45 -26.35 -23.62
N PRO A 74 -15.58 -27.09 -23.64
CA PRO A 74 -15.92 -28.04 -22.56
C PRO A 74 -14.92 -29.21 -22.43
N ALA A 75 -13.96 -29.33 -23.35
CA ALA A 75 -12.88 -30.31 -23.24
C ALA A 75 -11.74 -29.83 -22.34
N ALA A 76 -11.53 -28.49 -22.21
CA ALA A 76 -10.55 -27.92 -21.31
C ALA A 76 -11.01 -27.94 -19.82
N GLU A 77 -12.30 -27.91 -19.56
CA GLU A 77 -12.87 -28.01 -18.20
C GLU A 77 -12.67 -29.38 -17.57
N ARG A 78 -12.41 -30.42 -18.36
CA ARG A 78 -12.20 -31.80 -17.84
C ARG A 78 -10.84 -32.03 -17.21
N SER A 79 -9.89 -31.11 -17.33
CA SER A 79 -8.53 -31.27 -16.77
C SER A 79 -8.27 -30.44 -15.51
N ALA A 80 -9.21 -29.61 -15.05
CA ALA A 80 -9.02 -28.73 -13.88
C ALA A 80 -10.18 -28.76 -12.86
N VAL A 81 -11.09 -29.74 -12.96
CA VAL A 81 -12.08 -29.95 -11.89
C VAL A 81 -11.40 -30.72 -10.76
N VAL A 82 -10.94 -30.00 -9.74
CA VAL A 82 -10.66 -30.59 -8.43
C VAL A 82 -12.02 -31.03 -7.86
N SER A 83 -12.43 -32.23 -8.23
CA SER A 83 -13.69 -32.83 -7.76
C SER A 83 -13.44 -33.44 -6.38
N THR A 84 -14.22 -33.03 -5.39
CA THR A 84 -14.28 -33.68 -4.08
C THR A 84 -14.77 -35.14 -4.15
N ALA A 85 -15.25 -35.58 -5.30
CA ALA A 85 -15.62 -36.98 -5.60
C ALA A 85 -14.45 -37.81 -6.19
N SER A 86 -13.22 -37.25 -6.26
CA SER A 86 -12.06 -38.02 -6.73
C SER A 86 -11.62 -39.05 -5.68
N PRO A 87 -11.19 -40.26 -6.11
CA PRO A 87 -10.71 -41.29 -5.17
C PRO A 87 -9.50 -40.79 -4.34
N ALA A 88 -8.67 -39.92 -4.89
CA ALA A 88 -7.55 -39.31 -4.17
C ALA A 88 -7.99 -38.36 -3.04
N PHE A 89 -9.12 -37.67 -3.19
CA PHE A 89 -9.68 -36.88 -2.10
C PHE A 89 -10.30 -37.72 -1.01
N ALA A 90 -10.96 -38.84 -1.38
CA ALA A 90 -11.51 -39.79 -0.43
C ALA A 90 -10.40 -40.43 0.41
N GLU A 91 -9.27 -40.82 -0.21
CA GLU A 91 -8.10 -41.41 0.46
C GLU A 91 -7.43 -40.39 1.42
N LEU A 92 -7.36 -39.10 1.03
CA LEU A 92 -6.86 -38.04 1.91
C LEU A 92 -7.76 -37.83 3.13
N MET A 93 -9.08 -37.82 2.92
CA MET A 93 -10.06 -37.68 4.01
C MET A 93 -10.05 -38.91 4.95
N ASP A 94 -9.89 -40.10 4.41
CA ASP A 94 -9.77 -41.34 5.19
C ASP A 94 -8.50 -41.32 6.07
N THR A 95 -7.38 -40.89 5.53
CA THR A 95 -6.11 -40.74 6.25
C THR A 95 -6.22 -39.71 7.40
N LEU A 96 -6.94 -38.59 7.17
CA LEU A 96 -7.19 -37.57 8.20
C LEU A 96 -8.15 -38.07 9.29
N THR A 97 -9.14 -38.89 8.94
CA THR A 97 -10.10 -39.43 9.89
C THR A 97 -9.45 -40.52 10.79
N PHE A 98 -8.57 -41.34 10.22
CA PHE A 98 -7.79 -42.34 10.99
C PHE A 98 -6.83 -41.71 12.00
N SER A 99 -6.37 -40.48 11.74
CA SER A 99 -5.48 -39.75 12.67
C SER A 99 -6.22 -39.16 13.89
N THR A 100 -7.57 -39.18 13.89
CA THR A 100 -8.41 -38.67 14.99
C THR A 100 -9.09 -39.76 15.83
N GLU A 101 -9.11 -41.00 15.40
CA GLU A 101 -9.57 -42.11 16.25
C GLU A 101 -8.48 -42.49 17.27
N THR A 102 -8.69 -42.08 18.50
CA THR A 102 -7.90 -42.52 19.65
C THR A 102 -8.08 -44.03 19.82
N ALA A 103 -7.03 -44.79 19.50
CA ALA A 103 -6.97 -46.20 19.89
C ALA A 103 -7.03 -46.29 21.41
N ASP A 104 -8.03 -46.98 21.91
CA ASP A 104 -8.20 -47.31 23.33
C ASP A 104 -7.07 -48.30 23.72
N VAL A 105 -5.93 -47.78 24.17
CA VAL A 105 -4.80 -48.54 24.68
C VAL A 105 -4.91 -48.52 26.20
N PRO A 106 -4.88 -49.70 26.88
CA PRO A 106 -4.92 -49.78 28.35
C PRO A 106 -3.75 -48.96 28.93
N ALA A 107 -4.06 -48.09 29.86
CA ALA A 107 -3.13 -47.23 30.54
C ALA A 107 -2.15 -48.04 31.41
N GLU A 108 -0.92 -48.28 30.92
CA GLU A 108 0.23 -48.48 31.80
C GLU A 108 0.77 -47.07 32.20
N PRO A 109 1.21 -46.87 33.43
CA PRO A 109 1.73 -45.59 33.89
C PRO A 109 3.07 -45.27 33.20
N VAL A 110 3.00 -44.65 32.04
CA VAL A 110 4.20 -44.10 31.37
C VAL A 110 4.62 -42.87 32.15
N ALA A 111 5.84 -42.89 32.67
CA ALA A 111 6.47 -41.76 33.28
C ALA A 111 6.30 -40.54 32.35
N LEU A 112 5.83 -39.43 32.91
CA LEU A 112 5.70 -38.13 32.22
C LEU A 112 7.04 -37.73 31.62
N ILE A 113 7.30 -38.10 30.39
CA ILE A 113 8.32 -37.47 29.59
C ILE A 113 7.76 -36.06 29.37
N SER A 114 8.32 -35.05 30.07
CA SER A 114 8.06 -33.66 29.79
C SER A 114 8.40 -33.43 28.31
N VAL A 115 7.37 -33.41 27.46
CA VAL A 115 7.51 -32.95 26.10
C VAL A 115 7.97 -31.49 26.26
N PRO A 116 9.17 -31.11 25.79
CA PRO A 116 9.57 -29.70 25.83
C PRO A 116 8.49 -28.94 25.08
N GLU A 117 7.84 -27.99 25.78
CA GLU A 117 6.88 -27.06 25.20
C GLU A 117 7.50 -26.54 23.89
N PRO A 118 6.80 -26.65 22.74
CA PRO A 118 7.38 -26.26 21.47
C PRO A 118 7.86 -24.82 21.64
N ALA A 119 9.19 -24.62 21.61
CA ALA A 119 9.80 -23.32 21.76
C ALA A 119 8.98 -22.36 20.91
N GLN A 120 8.30 -21.41 21.56
CA GLN A 120 7.48 -20.41 20.89
C GLN A 120 8.39 -19.84 19.82
N ARG A 121 8.07 -20.11 18.54
CA ARG A 121 8.81 -19.55 17.43
C ARG A 121 8.66 -18.04 17.58
N VAL A 122 9.72 -17.40 18.07
CA VAL A 122 9.78 -15.94 18.21
C VAL A 122 9.53 -15.43 16.79
N ARG A 123 8.37 -14.80 16.59
CA ARG A 123 8.08 -14.16 15.30
C ARG A 123 9.17 -13.13 15.08
N PRO A 124 9.80 -13.11 13.90
CA PRO A 124 10.79 -12.08 13.62
C PRO A 124 10.12 -10.69 13.68
N ALA A 125 10.89 -9.69 14.04
CA ALA A 125 10.43 -8.30 13.96
C ALA A 125 10.02 -7.97 12.53
N PRO A 126 8.89 -7.28 12.31
CA PRO A 126 8.49 -6.88 10.97
C PRO A 126 9.52 -5.95 10.34
N ALA A 127 9.73 -6.12 9.03
CA ALA A 127 10.57 -5.24 8.23
C ALA A 127 9.71 -4.43 7.25
N PRO A 128 10.12 -3.20 6.89
CA PRO A 128 9.41 -2.43 5.88
C PRO A 128 9.54 -3.06 4.49
N LEU A 129 8.45 -3.04 3.71
CA LEU A 129 8.45 -3.43 2.32
C LEU A 129 9.41 -2.55 1.50
N SER A 130 10.04 -3.13 0.49
CA SER A 130 11.07 -2.45 -0.32
C SER A 130 10.96 -2.72 -1.82
N GLY A 131 9.93 -3.43 -2.25
CA GLY A 131 9.68 -3.71 -3.66
C GLY A 131 9.41 -2.43 -4.46
N ALA A 132 9.70 -2.46 -5.75
CA ALA A 132 9.50 -1.33 -6.66
C ALA A 132 8.03 -0.91 -6.70
N GLY A 133 7.73 0.29 -6.22
CA GLY A 133 6.38 0.85 -6.14
C GLY A 133 5.54 0.38 -4.95
N ASP A 134 6.08 -0.43 -4.03
CA ASP A 134 5.43 -0.70 -2.75
C ASP A 134 5.19 0.61 -2.00
N LEU A 135 4.06 0.70 -1.33
CA LEU A 135 3.68 1.86 -0.52
C LEU A 135 3.66 1.48 0.97
N VAL A 136 4.64 1.94 1.69
CA VAL A 136 4.70 1.89 3.16
C VAL A 136 4.21 3.23 3.70
N ILE A 137 3.15 3.23 4.51
CA ILE A 137 2.68 4.44 5.20
C ILE A 137 3.07 4.34 6.67
N VAL A 138 3.68 5.39 7.20
CA VAL A 138 3.98 5.55 8.63
C VAL A 138 3.13 6.69 9.17
N VAL A 139 2.23 6.39 10.10
CA VAL A 139 1.33 7.36 10.73
C VAL A 139 1.82 7.68 12.13
N GLY A 140 1.84 8.95 12.49
CA GLY A 140 2.24 9.38 13.84
C GLY A 140 2.00 10.84 14.11
N LEU A 141 2.52 11.32 15.22
CA LEU A 141 2.37 12.69 15.67
C LEU A 141 3.59 13.54 15.27
N GLY A 142 3.37 14.83 15.03
CA GLY A 142 4.44 15.77 14.73
C GLY A 142 5.28 15.37 13.51
N GLU A 143 6.58 15.35 13.68
CA GLU A 143 7.57 15.04 12.65
C GLU A 143 8.07 13.58 12.69
N ASP A 144 7.73 12.83 13.75
CA ASP A 144 8.18 11.45 13.95
C ASP A 144 7.96 10.54 12.73
N PRO A 145 6.80 10.58 12.02
CA PRO A 145 6.62 9.76 10.82
C PRO A 145 7.64 10.05 9.72
N LEU A 146 8.06 11.31 9.60
CA LEU A 146 9.02 11.72 8.57
C LEU A 146 10.43 11.20 8.87
N GLU A 147 10.85 11.27 10.12
CA GLU A 147 12.14 10.77 10.56
C GLU A 147 12.22 9.24 10.36
N VAL A 148 11.18 8.53 10.77
CA VAL A 148 11.08 7.07 10.54
C VAL A 148 11.06 6.73 9.07
N CYS A 149 10.27 7.41 8.23
CA CYS A 149 10.27 7.18 6.79
C CYS A 149 11.64 7.42 6.15
N ARG A 150 12.36 8.46 6.57
CA ARG A 150 13.72 8.75 6.09
C ARG A 150 14.71 7.65 6.50
N SER A 151 14.63 7.17 7.72
CA SER A 151 15.51 6.10 8.22
C SER A 151 15.22 4.77 7.52
N MET A 152 13.94 4.36 7.40
CA MET A 152 13.51 3.16 6.69
C MET A 152 13.92 3.21 5.20
N SER A 153 13.60 4.31 4.52
CA SER A 153 13.93 4.50 3.11
C SER A 153 15.44 4.41 2.84
N ARG A 154 16.25 4.96 3.75
CA ARG A 154 17.72 4.87 3.69
C ARG A 154 18.19 3.44 3.90
N ALA A 155 17.64 2.74 4.88
CA ALA A 155 18.02 1.36 5.21
C ALA A 155 17.75 0.37 4.06
N VAL A 156 16.66 0.58 3.28
CA VAL A 156 16.33 -0.26 2.12
C VAL A 156 16.90 0.26 0.79
N GLY A 157 17.68 1.33 0.80
CA GLY A 157 18.34 1.86 -0.40
C GLY A 157 17.47 2.74 -1.31
N ALA A 158 16.24 3.09 -0.92
CA ALA A 158 15.37 3.98 -1.69
C ALA A 158 15.77 5.47 -1.57
N GLY A 159 16.47 5.84 -0.49
CA GLY A 159 16.98 7.18 -0.26
C GLY A 159 15.90 8.26 -0.21
N ALA A 160 16.28 9.51 -0.46
CA ALA A 160 15.33 10.64 -0.43
C ALA A 160 14.24 10.54 -1.52
N SER A 161 14.53 9.88 -2.64
CA SER A 161 13.58 9.70 -3.74
C SER A 161 12.37 8.86 -3.36
N GLY A 162 12.51 7.96 -2.40
CA GLY A 162 11.42 7.11 -1.87
C GLY A 162 10.52 7.81 -0.86
N VAL A 163 10.90 8.97 -0.30
CA VAL A 163 10.15 9.61 0.79
C VAL A 163 9.10 10.59 0.27
N ARG A 164 7.91 10.53 0.86
CA ARG A 164 6.79 11.46 0.62
C ARG A 164 6.20 11.88 1.97
N ALA A 165 5.48 13.01 1.98
CA ALA A 165 4.79 13.50 3.16
C ALA A 165 3.31 13.73 2.91
N ALA A 166 2.50 13.57 3.95
CA ALA A 166 1.07 13.84 3.95
C ALA A 166 0.59 14.24 5.36
N GLY A 167 -0.65 14.69 5.46
CA GLY A 167 -1.24 15.09 6.74
C GLY A 167 -0.97 16.54 7.10
N LEU A 168 -0.77 16.81 8.38
CA LEU A 168 -0.74 18.17 8.93
C LEU A 168 0.66 18.82 9.00
N VAL A 169 1.72 18.07 8.80
CA VAL A 169 3.08 18.60 8.68
C VAL A 169 3.48 18.67 7.21
N THR A 170 3.95 19.83 6.79
CA THR A 170 4.38 20.12 5.41
C THR A 170 5.87 20.48 5.42
N PRO A 171 6.76 19.50 5.30
CA PRO A 171 8.20 19.78 5.22
C PRO A 171 8.56 20.42 3.88
N ASP A 172 9.50 21.36 3.88
CA ASP A 172 9.91 22.10 2.68
C ASP A 172 10.76 21.26 1.70
N ASP A 173 11.40 20.20 2.20
CA ASP A 173 12.35 19.37 1.47
C ASP A 173 11.77 18.02 0.97
N VAL A 174 10.47 17.77 1.18
CA VAL A 174 9.81 16.52 0.79
C VAL A 174 8.54 16.77 -0.02
N VAL A 175 8.37 16.04 -1.10
CA VAL A 175 7.19 16.14 -1.96
C VAL A 175 5.95 15.65 -1.24
N MET A 176 4.90 16.46 -1.22
CA MET A 176 3.61 16.12 -0.63
C MET A 176 2.84 15.12 -1.50
N ALA A 177 2.24 14.10 -0.86
CA ALA A 177 1.41 13.09 -1.51
C ALA A 177 0.19 12.76 -0.64
N GLY A 178 -0.68 13.74 -0.41
CA GLY A 178 -1.84 13.64 0.49
C GLY A 178 -3.10 13.06 -0.13
N ASP A 179 -3.11 12.72 -1.41
CA ASP A 179 -4.26 12.16 -2.12
C ASP A 179 -3.87 10.94 -2.98
N ARG A 180 -4.89 10.20 -3.43
CA ARG A 180 -4.70 8.99 -4.26
C ARG A 180 -3.93 9.24 -5.55
N ARG A 181 -4.11 10.40 -6.18
CA ARG A 181 -3.44 10.72 -7.44
C ARG A 181 -1.95 10.95 -7.23
N ALA A 182 -1.60 11.73 -6.21
CA ALA A 182 -0.21 11.98 -5.84
C ALA A 182 0.50 10.70 -5.39
N VAL A 183 -0.18 9.85 -4.61
CA VAL A 183 0.33 8.52 -4.22
C VAL A 183 0.53 7.63 -5.43
N ALA A 184 -0.43 7.54 -6.36
CA ALA A 184 -0.28 6.76 -7.57
C ALA A 184 0.90 7.23 -8.45
N ALA A 185 1.10 8.56 -8.56
CA ALA A 185 2.25 9.12 -9.26
C ALA A 185 3.57 8.78 -8.57
N ALA A 186 3.62 8.81 -7.22
CA ALA A 186 4.79 8.41 -6.45
C ALA A 186 5.11 6.91 -6.67
N ARG A 187 4.10 6.03 -6.60
CA ARG A 187 4.27 4.59 -6.86
C ARG A 187 4.79 4.32 -8.26
N ALA A 188 4.23 5.00 -9.28
CA ALA A 188 4.72 4.88 -10.65
C ALA A 188 6.20 5.31 -10.78
N ALA A 189 6.60 6.38 -10.12
CA ALA A 189 8.01 6.79 -10.07
C ALA A 189 8.88 5.75 -9.37
N GLY A 190 8.38 5.13 -8.27
CA GLY A 190 9.05 4.04 -7.58
C GLY A 190 9.24 2.80 -8.46
N VAL A 191 8.21 2.41 -9.21
CA VAL A 191 8.32 1.30 -10.19
C VAL A 191 9.38 1.59 -11.25
N MET A 192 9.37 2.80 -11.81
CA MET A 192 10.36 3.21 -12.83
C MET A 192 11.78 3.30 -12.27
N GLY A 193 11.92 3.72 -11.01
CA GLY A 193 13.21 3.88 -10.33
C GLY A 193 13.70 2.64 -9.59
N GLY A 194 12.88 1.59 -9.48
CA GLY A 194 13.23 0.35 -8.78
C GLY A 194 13.24 0.48 -7.25
N TYR A 195 12.42 1.37 -6.64
CA TYR A 195 12.39 1.58 -5.20
C TYR A 195 10.97 1.65 -4.62
N GLY A 196 10.85 1.38 -3.32
CA GLY A 196 9.61 1.52 -2.55
C GLY A 196 9.34 2.98 -2.14
N ILE A 197 8.07 3.28 -1.86
CA ILE A 197 7.61 4.60 -1.41
C ILE A 197 7.29 4.56 0.08
N PHE A 198 7.87 5.48 0.84
CA PHE A 198 7.67 5.68 2.27
C PHE A 198 6.91 7.00 2.48
N LEU A 199 5.63 6.89 2.84
CA LEU A 199 4.76 8.04 3.04
C LEU A 199 4.64 8.36 4.53
N ALA A 200 5.20 9.46 4.96
CA ALA A 200 5.06 10.01 6.30
C ALA A 200 3.71 10.72 6.43
N TYR A 201 2.78 10.15 7.20
CA TYR A 201 1.48 10.76 7.44
C TYR A 201 1.43 11.37 8.86
N SER A 202 1.47 12.68 8.96
CA SER A 202 1.42 13.39 10.24
C SER A 202 0.01 13.74 10.66
N LEU A 203 -0.37 13.34 11.88
CA LEU A 203 -1.61 13.72 12.56
C LEU A 203 -1.51 15.09 13.27
N GLY A 204 -0.38 15.80 13.14
CA GLY A 204 -0.07 16.98 13.90
C GLY A 204 0.29 16.64 15.35
N ARG A 205 0.44 17.68 16.20
CA ARG A 205 0.88 17.49 17.59
C ARG A 205 -0.23 17.04 18.54
N GLY A 206 -1.48 17.34 18.19
CA GLY A 206 -2.62 17.17 19.10
C GLY A 206 -3.55 16.02 18.75
N ALA A 207 -3.28 15.24 17.72
CA ALA A 207 -4.12 14.13 17.26
C ALA A 207 -5.63 14.50 17.19
N THR A 208 -5.92 15.69 16.65
CA THR A 208 -7.27 16.19 16.45
C THR A 208 -7.91 15.56 15.21
N GLU A 209 -9.23 15.48 15.15
CA GLU A 209 -9.97 14.92 14.00
C GLU A 209 -9.53 13.51 13.58
N LEU A 210 -9.15 12.67 14.54
CA LEU A 210 -8.58 11.34 14.32
C LEU A 210 -9.38 10.49 13.34
N GLY A 211 -10.72 10.47 13.46
CA GLY A 211 -11.58 9.69 12.56
C GLY A 211 -11.46 10.11 11.10
N ARG A 212 -11.35 11.42 10.84
CA ARG A 212 -11.13 11.95 9.49
C ARG A 212 -9.77 11.53 8.93
N HIS A 213 -8.71 11.68 9.73
CA HIS A 213 -7.36 11.29 9.32
C HIS A 213 -7.26 9.78 9.10
N ALA A 214 -7.86 8.96 9.96
CA ALA A 214 -7.89 7.51 9.81
C ALA A 214 -8.58 7.09 8.49
N THR A 215 -9.70 7.74 8.13
CA THR A 215 -10.39 7.52 6.86
C THR A 215 -9.51 7.93 5.66
N LEU A 216 -8.80 9.06 5.75
CA LEU A 216 -7.88 9.48 4.69
C LEU A 216 -6.72 8.50 4.51
N VAL A 217 -6.11 8.04 5.60
CA VAL A 217 -5.03 7.02 5.57
C VAL A 217 -5.53 5.74 4.90
N ALA A 218 -6.69 5.23 5.31
CA ALA A 218 -7.29 4.04 4.70
C ALA A 218 -7.53 4.21 3.19
N ALA A 219 -7.96 5.41 2.76
CA ALA A 219 -8.21 5.72 1.37
C ALA A 219 -6.94 5.73 0.49
N LEU A 220 -5.74 5.89 1.06
CA LEU A 220 -4.47 5.88 0.32
C LEU A 220 -4.03 4.45 -0.07
N SER A 221 -4.63 3.41 0.52
CA SER A 221 -4.43 2.00 0.18
C SER A 221 -2.95 1.58 0.25
N ALA A 222 -2.36 1.68 1.46
CA ALA A 222 -1.01 1.20 1.73
C ALA A 222 -0.87 -0.31 1.47
N ASP A 223 0.29 -0.74 0.99
CA ASP A 223 0.65 -2.16 0.96
C ASP A 223 1.12 -2.60 2.36
N GLN A 224 1.65 -1.67 3.16
CA GLN A 224 2.00 -1.87 4.56
C GLN A 224 1.77 -0.60 5.36
N LEU A 225 1.07 -0.72 6.48
CA LEU A 225 0.76 0.41 7.37
C LEU A 225 1.45 0.25 8.72
N TRP A 226 2.24 1.24 9.08
CA TRP A 226 2.92 1.38 10.36
C TRP A 226 2.35 2.54 11.15
N VAL A 227 2.48 2.46 12.46
CA VAL A 227 2.37 3.63 13.35
C VAL A 227 3.71 3.88 14.00
N VAL A 228 4.04 5.15 14.27
CA VAL A 228 5.21 5.52 15.06
C VAL A 228 4.76 6.13 16.37
N ALA A 229 5.27 5.62 17.48
CA ALA A 229 5.00 6.11 18.83
C ALA A 229 6.29 6.58 19.50
N ASP A 230 6.25 7.74 20.10
CA ASP A 230 7.26 8.24 21.02
C ASP A 230 7.07 7.54 22.39
N ALA A 231 8.08 6.79 22.84
CA ALA A 231 8.04 6.03 24.09
C ALA A 231 7.93 6.92 25.36
N GLY A 232 8.30 8.20 25.24
CA GLY A 232 8.19 9.18 26.32
C GLY A 232 6.79 9.77 26.50
N ARG A 233 5.85 9.48 25.58
CA ARG A 233 4.45 9.96 25.69
C ARG A 233 3.65 9.10 26.65
N LYS A 234 2.53 9.69 27.13
CA LYS A 234 1.58 8.98 27.99
C LYS A 234 0.99 7.78 27.22
N PRO A 235 1.04 6.57 27.80
CA PRO A 235 0.55 5.35 27.12
C PRO A 235 -0.91 5.43 26.72
N ASP A 236 -1.78 6.00 27.57
CA ASP A 236 -3.22 6.11 27.28
C ASP A 236 -3.51 7.04 26.11
N ASP A 237 -2.80 8.18 26.02
CA ASP A 237 -2.94 9.13 24.91
C ASP A 237 -2.44 8.48 23.60
N THR A 238 -1.36 7.71 23.66
CA THR A 238 -0.84 6.95 22.52
C THR A 238 -1.83 5.86 22.08
N ALA A 239 -2.36 5.09 23.03
CA ALA A 239 -3.35 4.05 22.75
C ALA A 239 -4.62 4.61 22.10
N ALA A 240 -5.07 5.79 22.51
CA ALA A 240 -6.26 6.44 21.98
C ALA A 240 -6.13 6.75 20.47
N TRP A 241 -5.06 7.42 20.04
CA TRP A 241 -4.90 7.76 18.62
C TRP A 241 -4.51 6.55 17.77
N VAL A 242 -3.68 5.62 18.27
CA VAL A 242 -3.36 4.36 17.59
C VAL A 242 -4.63 3.53 17.38
N GLY A 243 -5.49 3.44 18.42
CA GLY A 243 -6.79 2.78 18.36
C GLY A 243 -7.70 3.35 17.27
N ALA A 244 -7.75 4.68 17.14
CA ALA A 244 -8.52 5.35 16.09
C ALA A 244 -8.02 4.99 14.69
N VAL A 245 -6.71 4.94 14.45
CA VAL A 245 -6.12 4.52 13.17
C VAL A 245 -6.48 3.05 12.88
N ARG A 246 -6.33 2.16 13.88
CA ARG A 246 -6.66 0.72 13.75
C ARG A 246 -8.12 0.44 13.45
N THR A 247 -9.02 1.33 13.83
CA THR A 247 -10.46 1.19 13.52
C THR A 247 -10.73 1.35 12.01
N ALA A 248 -9.93 2.15 11.31
CA ALA A 248 -10.14 2.46 9.90
C ALA A 248 -9.23 1.67 8.95
N ALA A 249 -8.05 1.21 9.43
CA ALA A 249 -7.06 0.54 8.60
C ALA A 249 -6.32 -0.56 9.39
N ASN A 250 -5.83 -1.58 8.69
CA ASN A 250 -5.02 -2.64 9.28
C ASN A 250 -3.60 -2.13 9.56
N VAL A 251 -3.27 -1.85 10.82
CA VAL A 251 -1.92 -1.49 11.26
C VAL A 251 -1.12 -2.77 11.50
N GLU A 252 -0.04 -2.96 10.78
CA GLU A 252 0.74 -4.19 10.78
C GLU A 252 1.94 -4.14 11.74
N ALA A 253 2.51 -2.96 11.96
CA ALA A 253 3.72 -2.83 12.74
C ALA A 253 3.84 -1.48 13.46
N LEU A 254 4.70 -1.45 14.46
CA LEU A 254 5.04 -0.29 15.28
C LEU A 254 6.50 0.10 15.07
N ALA A 255 6.73 1.38 14.83
CA ALA A 255 8.00 2.05 15.02
C ALA A 255 7.98 2.75 16.39
N VAL A 256 9.08 2.73 17.12
CA VAL A 256 9.21 3.39 18.43
C VAL A 256 10.40 4.32 18.40
N GLU A 257 10.17 5.55 18.77
CA GLU A 257 11.21 6.58 18.91
C GLU A 257 11.30 7.02 20.37
N GLY A 258 12.45 7.57 20.75
CA GLY A 258 12.65 8.15 22.08
C GLY A 258 12.84 7.12 23.19
N LEU A 259 13.46 5.98 22.93
CA LEU A 259 13.70 4.93 23.92
C LEU A 259 14.54 5.43 25.12
N GLU A 260 15.51 6.30 24.85
CA GLU A 260 16.38 6.87 25.89
C GLU A 260 15.72 8.03 26.67
N ALA A 261 14.60 8.57 26.17
CA ALA A 261 13.88 9.68 26.78
C ALA A 261 12.98 9.25 27.95
N THR A 262 12.81 7.95 28.18
CA THR A 262 11.93 7.40 29.23
C THR A 262 12.57 6.24 29.96
N ALA A 263 12.23 6.11 31.26
CA ALA A 263 12.65 4.96 32.07
C ALA A 263 11.80 3.70 31.83
N THR A 264 10.68 3.81 31.10
CA THR A 264 9.71 2.72 30.90
C THR A 264 9.32 2.57 29.44
N PRO A 265 10.27 2.42 28.49
CA PRO A 265 9.96 2.33 27.06
C PRO A 265 9.09 1.12 26.72
N GLN A 266 9.15 0.04 27.51
CA GLN A 266 8.35 -1.18 27.32
C GLN A 266 6.83 -0.96 27.43
N THR A 267 6.36 0.20 27.92
CA THR A 267 4.92 0.54 27.98
C THR A 267 4.27 0.53 26.59
N VAL A 268 5.03 0.76 25.52
CA VAL A 268 4.54 0.69 24.14
C VAL A 268 4.08 -0.72 23.74
N ASN A 269 4.54 -1.77 24.41
CA ASN A 269 4.10 -3.15 24.18
C ASN A 269 2.60 -3.32 24.44
N ALA A 270 2.00 -2.48 25.30
CA ALA A 270 0.58 -2.49 25.58
C ALA A 270 -0.28 -2.13 24.36
N LEU A 271 0.29 -1.54 23.30
CA LEU A 271 -0.40 -1.31 22.03
C LEU A 271 -0.72 -2.61 21.28
N GLY A 272 -0.09 -3.74 21.65
CA GLY A 272 -0.33 -5.05 21.06
C GLY A 272 0.05 -5.13 19.57
N LEU A 273 0.99 -4.30 19.11
CA LEU A 273 1.55 -4.30 17.77
C LEU A 273 2.98 -4.83 17.79
N PRO A 274 3.39 -5.63 16.80
CA PRO A 274 4.77 -6.05 16.71
C PRO A 274 5.67 -4.86 16.36
N ILE A 275 6.75 -4.71 17.12
CA ILE A 275 7.73 -3.65 16.90
C ILE A 275 8.71 -4.10 15.82
N GLY A 276 8.91 -3.27 14.80
CA GLY A 276 9.83 -3.54 13.70
C GLY A 276 10.92 -2.50 13.54
N TRP A 277 10.78 -1.33 14.18
CA TRP A 277 11.72 -0.22 14.05
C TRP A 277 11.92 0.49 15.39
N LEU A 278 13.16 0.84 15.71
CA LEU A 278 13.55 1.46 16.96
C LEU A 278 14.59 2.57 16.70
N ASP A 279 14.33 3.81 17.13
CA ASP A 279 15.26 4.94 17.08
C ASP A 279 16.09 4.98 15.79
N GLY A 280 15.38 4.95 14.65
CA GLY A 280 15.97 5.07 13.32
C GLY A 280 16.61 3.79 12.77
N GLY A 281 16.42 2.61 13.38
CA GLY A 281 16.94 1.32 12.91
C GLY A 281 15.97 0.14 13.05
N PRO A 282 16.26 -1.01 12.42
CA PRO A 282 15.44 -2.20 12.54
C PRO A 282 15.46 -2.76 13.97
N ALA A 283 14.28 -3.18 14.47
CA ALA A 283 14.17 -3.78 15.80
C ALA A 283 14.77 -5.20 15.83
N PRO A 284 15.52 -5.58 16.87
CA PRO A 284 16.05 -6.94 17.01
C PRO A 284 14.99 -7.97 17.39
N ALA A 285 13.90 -7.52 18.02
CA ALA A 285 12.78 -8.34 18.46
C ALA A 285 11.46 -7.59 18.32
N PRO A 286 10.32 -8.30 18.18
CA PRO A 286 9.01 -7.67 17.98
C PRO A 286 8.40 -7.07 19.25
N VAL A 287 9.09 -7.12 20.38
CA VAL A 287 8.69 -6.55 21.68
C VAL A 287 9.93 -5.97 22.38
N LEU A 288 9.72 -4.92 23.17
CA LEU A 288 10.75 -4.39 24.07
C LEU A 288 10.78 -5.20 25.38
N SER A 289 11.98 -5.54 25.81
CA SER A 289 12.25 -6.26 27.08
C SER A 289 12.50 -5.28 28.22
#